data_47fa78360a9e8d33077daec7795f3fb8
#
_entry.id   47fa78360a9e8d33077daec7795f3fb8
#
_cell.length_a   1.000
_cell.length_b   1.000
_cell.length_c   1.000
_cell.angle_alpha   90.00
_cell.angle_beta   90.00
_cell.angle_gamma   90.00
#
_symmetry.space_group_name_H-M   'P 1'
#
loop_
_entity.id
_entity.type
_entity.pdbx_description
1 polymer ?
#
loop_
_entity_poly.entity_id
_entity_poly.type
_entity_poly.pdbx_seq_one_letter_code
_entity_poly.pdbx_strand_id
1 'polypeptide(L)'
;MDKKVRSIEISKQVPIVGNYDVVVCGGGPAGFIAAIAAARSGAKTAVVEQYGFLGGMATMGLVTPLSVFTYNNEKVIGGIPWEFIERLEKMGGCIIEKPLGNVAFDPELYKLLCQQMMLEAGVDMYMHSYLSGCQAKDGKISCILFENKNGTEAISADMYIDCTGDGDLAAMAGVPMQADECKPLQPLSTYFILGGVDTDSPMIIDAMHHNKQGQNCHCIAVREKLLAMKEALGIPEFGGPWFCTTLRPGEVTVNMTRTAGNAIDNRNFTAAECRLREDVFKIARIFKENFEEFKNSYVTTVAVHAGIRETRRIKGVHTITAEEYVNAYKYPDSISRGAHPIDIHVAAGAEQSVTFLKKAAYVPYRALIAEDFSNLLVAGRCISADKTSFASLRVQASCMGVGQAAGVAAAQCIKAGVTVQKADIHNLIEELKKLGAII
;
A
#
# COMPACT_ATOMS: atom_id res chain seq x y z
N MET A 1 34.14 13.44 12.78
CA MET A 1 34.69 14.07 11.58
C MET A 1 33.61 14.07 10.52
N ASP A 2 32.97 15.23 10.33
CA ASP A 2 31.99 15.42 9.26
C ASP A 2 32.69 15.26 7.90
N LYS A 3 32.44 14.16 7.23
CA LYS A 3 32.86 14.03 5.82
C LYS A 3 32.07 15.06 5.01
N LYS A 4 32.72 16.16 4.61
CA LYS A 4 32.15 17.08 3.63
C LYS A 4 31.65 16.27 2.43
N VAL A 5 30.34 16.23 2.22
CA VAL A 5 29.75 15.62 1.04
C VAL A 5 30.25 16.42 -0.17
N ARG A 6 31.01 15.77 -1.06
CA ARG A 6 31.42 16.38 -2.32
C ARG A 6 30.22 16.34 -3.27
N SER A 7 29.84 17.47 -3.81
CA SER A 7 28.79 17.57 -4.83
C SER A 7 29.40 17.87 -6.19
N ILE A 8 28.73 17.43 -7.25
CA ILE A 8 28.97 17.83 -8.62
C ILE A 8 27.72 18.52 -9.15
N GLU A 9 27.87 19.50 -9.98
CA GLU A 9 26.76 20.13 -10.70
C GLU A 9 26.60 19.46 -12.06
N ILE A 10 25.34 19.11 -12.41
CA ILE A 10 24.99 18.51 -13.70
C ILE A 10 23.88 19.37 -14.32
N SER A 11 24.13 19.87 -15.52
CA SER A 11 23.12 20.55 -16.31
C SER A 11 22.86 19.79 -17.60
N LYS A 12 21.60 19.41 -17.83
CA LYS A 12 21.19 18.72 -19.06
C LYS A 12 19.80 19.17 -19.51
N GLN A 13 19.54 19.06 -20.80
CA GLN A 13 18.20 19.19 -21.34
C GLN A 13 17.53 17.82 -21.24
N VAL A 14 16.32 17.77 -20.69
CA VAL A 14 15.54 16.55 -20.50
C VAL A 14 14.37 16.55 -21.50
N PRO A 15 14.22 15.50 -22.34
CA PRO A 15 13.10 15.42 -23.26
C PRO A 15 11.78 15.22 -22.52
N ILE A 16 10.74 15.96 -22.93
CA ILE A 16 9.35 15.71 -22.50
C ILE A 16 8.77 14.69 -23.48
N VAL A 17 8.57 13.46 -23.00
CA VAL A 17 8.15 12.31 -23.83
C VAL A 17 6.64 12.09 -23.84
N GLY A 18 5.89 12.81 -23.03
CA GLY A 18 4.44 12.73 -23.00
C GLY A 18 3.78 13.95 -22.39
N ASN A 19 2.54 14.20 -22.80
CA ASN A 19 1.66 15.20 -22.22
C ASN A 19 0.29 14.57 -21.97
N TYR A 20 -0.20 14.67 -20.73
CA TYR A 20 -1.38 14.02 -20.21
C TYR A 20 -2.28 14.99 -19.48
N ASP A 21 -3.53 14.59 -19.28
CA ASP A 21 -4.41 15.28 -18.35
C ASP A 21 -4.04 14.90 -16.90
N VAL A 22 -3.84 13.60 -16.65
CA VAL A 22 -3.49 13.07 -15.31
C VAL A 22 -2.24 12.19 -15.40
N VAL A 23 -1.29 12.42 -14.50
CA VAL A 23 -0.15 11.51 -14.27
C VAL A 23 -0.20 10.97 -12.86
N VAL A 24 -0.16 9.64 -12.74
CA VAL A 24 -0.10 8.92 -11.46
C VAL A 24 1.32 8.44 -11.24
N CYS A 25 1.93 8.81 -10.11
CA CYS A 25 3.26 8.35 -9.71
C CYS A 25 3.13 7.18 -8.74
N GLY A 26 3.56 5.98 -9.19
CA GLY A 26 3.44 4.72 -8.47
C GLY A 26 2.20 3.91 -8.85
N GLY A 27 2.41 2.66 -9.26
CA GLY A 27 1.38 1.69 -9.68
C GLY A 27 0.94 0.72 -8.59
N GLY A 28 1.07 1.11 -7.31
CA GLY A 28 0.59 0.34 -6.15
C GLY A 28 -0.94 0.28 -6.06
N PRO A 29 -1.51 -0.30 -4.96
CA PRO A 29 -2.97 -0.45 -4.82
C PRO A 29 -3.78 0.83 -5.02
N ALA A 30 -3.31 1.96 -4.51
CA ALA A 30 -3.94 3.25 -4.76
C ALA A 30 -3.75 3.70 -6.21
N GLY A 31 -2.53 3.53 -6.76
CA GLY A 31 -2.16 4.13 -8.03
C GLY A 31 -2.81 3.50 -9.24
N PHE A 32 -2.84 2.16 -9.34
CA PHE A 32 -3.50 1.55 -10.49
C PHE A 32 -5.03 1.81 -10.48
N ILE A 33 -5.64 1.83 -9.31
CA ILE A 33 -7.06 2.19 -9.19
C ILE A 33 -7.27 3.68 -9.54
N ALA A 34 -6.39 4.59 -9.08
CA ALA A 34 -6.48 6.02 -9.41
C ALA A 34 -6.35 6.27 -10.91
N ALA A 35 -5.41 5.59 -11.57
CA ALA A 35 -5.20 5.73 -13.00
C ALA A 35 -6.41 5.22 -13.80
N ILE A 36 -6.96 4.04 -13.45
CA ILE A 36 -8.17 3.50 -14.07
C ILE A 36 -9.35 4.45 -13.85
N ALA A 37 -9.51 4.98 -12.63
CA ALA A 37 -10.61 5.88 -12.29
C ALA A 37 -10.52 7.20 -13.07
N ALA A 38 -9.34 7.80 -13.19
CA ALA A 38 -9.12 9.02 -13.98
C ALA A 38 -9.42 8.78 -15.47
N ALA A 39 -8.89 7.70 -16.04
CA ALA A 39 -9.10 7.34 -17.44
C ALA A 39 -10.58 7.05 -17.76
N ARG A 40 -11.26 6.26 -16.92
CA ARG A 40 -12.70 5.99 -17.04
C ARG A 40 -13.56 7.25 -16.85
N SER A 41 -13.05 8.27 -16.18
CA SER A 41 -13.68 9.59 -16.06
C SER A 41 -13.38 10.52 -17.25
N GLY A 42 -12.67 10.03 -18.27
CA GLY A 42 -12.40 10.70 -19.54
C GLY A 42 -11.07 11.45 -19.61
N ALA A 43 -10.19 11.33 -18.64
CA ALA A 43 -8.88 11.97 -18.66
C ALA A 43 -7.84 11.10 -19.42
N LYS A 44 -7.03 11.71 -20.26
CA LYS A 44 -5.84 11.07 -20.84
C LYS A 44 -4.81 10.85 -19.72
N THR A 45 -4.60 9.58 -19.36
CA THR A 45 -3.90 9.22 -18.13
C THR A 45 -2.64 8.41 -18.39
N ALA A 46 -1.57 8.70 -17.64
CA ALA A 46 -0.38 7.86 -17.57
C ALA A 46 -0.06 7.44 -16.13
N VAL A 47 0.62 6.29 -15.97
CA VAL A 47 1.23 5.86 -14.72
C VAL A 47 2.73 5.67 -14.89
N VAL A 48 3.51 6.12 -13.91
CA VAL A 48 4.97 5.89 -13.82
C VAL A 48 5.22 4.93 -12.66
N GLU A 49 5.83 3.76 -12.96
CA GLU A 49 6.10 2.71 -11.97
C GLU A 49 7.56 2.21 -12.09
N GLN A 50 8.24 2.09 -10.96
CA GLN A 50 9.63 1.65 -10.91
C GLN A 50 9.85 0.17 -11.26
N TYR A 51 8.83 -0.67 -11.05
CA TYR A 51 8.89 -2.10 -11.37
C TYR A 51 8.34 -2.39 -12.77
N GLY A 52 8.59 -3.59 -13.27
CA GLY A 52 8.02 -4.11 -14.52
C GLY A 52 6.59 -4.66 -14.36
N PHE A 53 5.93 -4.36 -13.26
CA PHE A 53 4.58 -4.81 -12.93
C PHE A 53 3.91 -3.86 -11.93
N LEU A 54 2.59 -3.95 -11.84
CA LEU A 54 1.76 -3.16 -10.95
C LEU A 54 1.39 -3.93 -9.67
N GLY A 55 0.74 -3.27 -8.72
CA GLY A 55 0.19 -3.86 -7.50
C GLY A 55 0.98 -3.51 -6.23
N GLY A 56 2.16 -2.91 -6.33
CA GLY A 56 2.93 -2.41 -5.20
C GLY A 56 3.13 -3.47 -4.10
N MET A 57 2.77 -3.15 -2.83
CA MET A 57 2.97 -4.07 -1.71
C MET A 57 2.23 -5.41 -1.87
N ALA A 58 1.14 -5.50 -2.64
CA ALA A 58 0.48 -6.77 -2.92
C ALA A 58 1.39 -7.72 -3.70
N THR A 59 2.13 -7.20 -4.66
CA THR A 59 2.88 -7.99 -5.64
C THR A 59 4.37 -8.02 -5.34
N MET A 60 5.03 -6.87 -5.17
CA MET A 60 6.46 -6.82 -4.84
C MET A 60 6.76 -7.21 -3.40
N GLY A 61 5.86 -6.87 -2.48
CA GLY A 61 6.00 -7.14 -1.05
C GLY A 61 5.33 -8.43 -0.59
N LEU A 62 4.55 -9.10 -1.46
CA LEU A 62 3.74 -10.28 -1.13
C LEU A 62 2.82 -10.09 0.08
N VAL A 63 2.39 -8.85 0.33
CA VAL A 63 1.57 -8.53 1.51
C VAL A 63 0.15 -9.03 1.31
N THR A 64 -0.15 -10.13 1.96
CA THR A 64 -1.46 -10.81 1.93
C THR A 64 -1.97 -11.04 3.36
N PRO A 65 -3.29 -11.13 3.58
CA PRO A 65 -4.38 -10.89 2.64
C PRO A 65 -4.59 -9.39 2.35
N LEU A 66 -5.35 -9.06 1.29
CA LEU A 66 -5.94 -7.73 1.16
C LEU A 66 -7.00 -7.57 2.24
N SER A 67 -6.85 -6.60 3.11
CA SER A 67 -7.69 -6.44 4.30
C SER A 67 -8.29 -5.02 4.33
N VAL A 68 -9.52 -4.80 4.71
CA VAL A 68 -10.73 -5.60 4.63
C VAL A 68 -11.73 -4.84 3.76
N PHE A 69 -12.54 -5.57 2.97
CA PHE A 69 -13.55 -4.95 2.11
C PHE A 69 -14.92 -4.85 2.74
N THR A 70 -15.12 -5.54 3.88
CA THR A 70 -16.40 -5.58 4.59
C THR A 70 -16.24 -5.22 6.05
N TYR A 71 -17.33 -4.79 6.67
CA TYR A 71 -17.46 -4.60 8.10
C TYR A 71 -18.83 -5.10 8.55
N ASN A 72 -18.89 -6.00 9.55
CA ASN A 72 -20.14 -6.62 10.02
C ASN A 72 -21.01 -7.19 8.88
N ASN A 73 -20.41 -7.91 7.96
CA ASN A 73 -21.03 -8.50 6.76
C ASN A 73 -21.50 -7.48 5.70
N GLU A 74 -21.29 -6.19 5.92
CA GLU A 74 -21.61 -5.16 4.94
C GLU A 74 -20.36 -4.76 4.17
N LYS A 75 -20.47 -4.64 2.85
CA LYS A 75 -19.40 -4.11 2.02
C LYS A 75 -19.17 -2.63 2.38
N VAL A 76 -17.93 -2.25 2.61
CA VAL A 76 -17.54 -0.86 2.92
C VAL A 76 -16.61 -0.25 1.88
N ILE A 77 -15.98 -1.08 1.04
CA ILE A 77 -15.17 -0.63 -0.09
C ILE A 77 -15.74 -1.29 -1.34
N GLY A 78 -16.28 -0.47 -2.24
CA GLY A 78 -16.92 -0.86 -3.49
C GLY A 78 -16.25 -0.22 -4.71
N GLY A 79 -16.97 -0.17 -5.84
CA GLY A 79 -16.50 0.45 -7.07
C GLY A 79 -15.39 -0.32 -7.77
N ILE A 80 -14.46 0.38 -8.38
CA ILE A 80 -13.33 -0.22 -9.13
C ILE A 80 -12.50 -1.18 -8.25
N PRO A 81 -12.23 -0.87 -6.97
CA PRO A 81 -11.59 -1.83 -6.06
C PRO A 81 -12.31 -3.16 -5.95
N TRP A 82 -13.64 -3.13 -5.82
CA TRP A 82 -14.40 -4.37 -5.71
C TRP A 82 -14.57 -5.09 -7.07
N GLU A 83 -14.71 -4.35 -8.17
CA GLU A 83 -14.66 -4.90 -9.53
C GLU A 83 -13.36 -5.69 -9.74
N PHE A 84 -12.22 -5.13 -9.31
CA PHE A 84 -10.93 -5.81 -9.38
C PHE A 84 -10.96 -7.16 -8.64
N ILE A 85 -11.51 -7.20 -7.43
CA ILE A 85 -11.60 -8.44 -6.63
C ILE A 85 -12.52 -9.47 -7.30
N GLU A 86 -13.69 -9.04 -7.80
CA GLU A 86 -14.62 -9.95 -8.51
C GLU A 86 -14.02 -10.52 -9.79
N ARG A 87 -13.24 -9.71 -10.51
CA ARG A 87 -12.54 -10.16 -11.72
C ARG A 87 -11.41 -11.12 -11.36
N LEU A 88 -10.67 -10.85 -10.30
CA LEU A 88 -9.60 -11.72 -9.82
C LEU A 88 -10.17 -13.07 -9.35
N GLU A 89 -11.31 -13.08 -8.67
CA GLU A 89 -12.01 -14.31 -8.26
C GLU A 89 -12.44 -15.12 -9.49
N LYS A 90 -13.03 -14.49 -10.51
CA LYS A 90 -13.41 -15.14 -11.77
C LYS A 90 -12.23 -15.78 -12.52
N MET A 91 -11.03 -15.22 -12.37
CA MET A 91 -9.80 -15.77 -12.90
C MET A 91 -9.25 -16.95 -12.07
N GLY A 92 -9.88 -17.28 -10.92
CA GLY A 92 -9.33 -18.23 -9.96
C GLY A 92 -8.13 -17.64 -9.19
N GLY A 93 -7.97 -16.35 -9.20
CA GLY A 93 -6.81 -15.62 -8.64
C GLY A 93 -6.99 -15.14 -7.20
N CYS A 94 -8.14 -15.38 -6.57
CA CYS A 94 -8.31 -15.06 -5.15
C CYS A 94 -9.41 -15.89 -4.48
N ILE A 95 -9.37 -15.87 -3.14
CA ILE A 95 -10.43 -16.40 -2.26
C ILE A 95 -10.89 -15.24 -1.37
N ILE A 96 -12.18 -14.94 -1.42
CA ILE A 96 -12.81 -13.93 -0.58
C ILE A 96 -13.29 -14.60 0.70
N GLU A 97 -12.68 -14.22 1.81
CA GLU A 97 -13.03 -14.74 3.12
C GLU A 97 -14.28 -14.05 3.66
N LYS A 98 -15.28 -14.85 4.02
CA LYS A 98 -16.52 -14.35 4.63
C LYS A 98 -16.50 -14.66 6.13
N PRO A 99 -16.96 -13.74 7.00
CA PRO A 99 -17.65 -12.49 6.70
C PRO A 99 -16.73 -11.25 6.60
N LEU A 100 -15.43 -11.36 6.89
CA LEU A 100 -14.54 -10.21 7.08
C LEU A 100 -14.11 -9.51 5.79
N GLY A 101 -14.25 -10.18 4.63
CA GLY A 101 -13.83 -9.61 3.35
C GLY A 101 -12.32 -9.41 3.26
N ASN A 102 -11.54 -10.25 3.95
CA ASN A 102 -10.13 -10.44 3.61
C ASN A 102 -10.04 -11.21 2.29
N VAL A 103 -9.03 -10.92 1.50
CA VAL A 103 -8.84 -11.57 0.21
C VAL A 103 -7.44 -12.15 0.13
N ALA A 104 -7.34 -13.47 0.19
CA ALA A 104 -6.13 -14.19 -0.16
C ALA A 104 -6.03 -14.26 -1.68
N PHE A 105 -4.87 -14.00 -2.27
CA PHE A 105 -4.72 -13.86 -3.72
C PHE A 105 -3.42 -14.46 -4.24
N ASP A 106 -3.44 -14.81 -5.53
CA ASP A 106 -2.25 -15.15 -6.30
C ASP A 106 -1.60 -13.86 -6.81
N PRO A 107 -0.34 -13.55 -6.43
CA PRO A 107 0.31 -12.31 -6.82
C PRO A 107 0.58 -12.21 -8.33
N GLU A 108 0.72 -13.33 -9.05
CA GLU A 108 0.95 -13.28 -10.49
C GLU A 108 -0.33 -12.97 -11.26
N LEU A 109 -1.46 -13.57 -10.87
CA LEU A 109 -2.77 -13.22 -11.45
C LEU A 109 -3.19 -11.79 -11.08
N TYR A 110 -2.79 -11.32 -9.89
CA TYR A 110 -2.99 -9.92 -9.49
C TYR A 110 -2.25 -8.96 -10.45
N LYS A 111 -0.95 -9.22 -10.73
CA LYS A 111 -0.14 -8.41 -11.68
C LYS A 111 -0.79 -8.39 -13.06
N LEU A 112 -1.20 -9.57 -13.56
CA LEU A 112 -1.84 -9.70 -14.86
C LEU A 112 -3.14 -8.89 -14.93
N LEU A 113 -4.00 -9.02 -13.95
CA LEU A 113 -5.27 -8.29 -13.92
C LEU A 113 -5.09 -6.78 -13.82
N CYS A 114 -4.15 -6.30 -13.00
CA CYS A 114 -3.78 -4.88 -12.96
C CYS A 114 -3.45 -4.36 -14.37
N GLN A 115 -2.56 -5.06 -15.07
CA GLN A 115 -2.16 -4.70 -16.43
C GLN A 115 -3.35 -4.71 -17.40
N GLN A 116 -4.18 -5.75 -17.37
CA GLN A 116 -5.36 -5.86 -18.23
C GLN A 116 -6.33 -4.69 -18.02
N MET A 117 -6.67 -4.38 -16.76
CA MET A 117 -7.60 -3.29 -16.47
C MET A 117 -7.03 -1.91 -16.84
N MET A 118 -5.72 -1.73 -16.73
CA MET A 118 -5.05 -0.49 -17.17
C MET A 118 -5.14 -0.33 -18.69
N LEU A 119 -4.83 -1.40 -19.44
CA LEU A 119 -4.93 -1.40 -20.91
C LEU A 119 -6.37 -1.19 -21.38
N GLU A 120 -7.34 -1.86 -20.76
CA GLU A 120 -8.78 -1.69 -21.05
C GLU A 120 -9.25 -0.24 -20.82
N ALA A 121 -8.68 0.43 -19.81
CA ALA A 121 -8.98 1.83 -19.51
C ALA A 121 -8.24 2.82 -20.42
N GLY A 122 -7.29 2.36 -21.24
CA GLY A 122 -6.48 3.22 -22.10
C GLY A 122 -5.42 4.03 -21.36
N VAL A 123 -4.89 3.50 -20.25
CA VAL A 123 -3.83 4.16 -19.49
C VAL A 123 -2.47 3.84 -20.10
N ASP A 124 -1.66 4.86 -20.36
CA ASP A 124 -0.27 4.69 -20.77
C ASP A 124 0.60 4.31 -19.58
N MET A 125 1.39 3.24 -19.69
CA MET A 125 2.20 2.72 -18.61
C MET A 125 3.70 2.91 -18.89
N TYR A 126 4.39 3.66 -18.01
CA TYR A 126 5.85 3.84 -17.98
C TYR A 126 6.41 2.95 -16.86
N MET A 127 6.66 1.68 -17.19
CA MET A 127 7.26 0.73 -16.24
C MET A 127 8.80 0.82 -16.27
N HIS A 128 9.47 0.23 -15.26
CA HIS A 128 10.93 0.36 -15.07
C HIS A 128 11.40 1.82 -15.08
N SER A 129 10.56 2.72 -14.57
CA SER A 129 10.75 4.16 -14.59
C SER A 129 10.72 4.70 -13.16
N TYR A 130 11.88 5.06 -12.65
CA TYR A 130 12.04 5.53 -11.28
C TYR A 130 11.83 7.04 -11.20
N LEU A 131 10.85 7.49 -10.44
CA LEU A 131 10.60 8.92 -10.21
C LEU A 131 11.84 9.55 -9.56
N SER A 132 12.45 10.54 -10.23
CA SER A 132 13.72 11.15 -9.82
C SER A 132 13.64 12.64 -9.51
N GLY A 133 12.52 13.29 -9.85
CA GLY A 133 12.32 14.70 -9.58
C GLY A 133 11.00 15.25 -10.12
N CYS A 134 10.82 16.54 -9.93
CA CYS A 134 9.75 17.30 -10.57
C CYS A 134 10.18 18.77 -10.74
N GLN A 135 9.51 19.47 -11.63
CA GLN A 135 9.56 20.93 -11.68
C GLN A 135 8.27 21.47 -11.07
N ALA A 136 8.41 22.15 -9.94
CA ALA A 136 7.30 22.82 -9.26
C ALA A 136 7.64 24.28 -9.03
N LYS A 137 6.67 25.15 -9.27
CA LYS A 137 6.78 26.58 -9.01
C LYS A 137 5.43 27.14 -8.57
N ASP A 138 5.44 28.01 -7.58
CA ASP A 138 4.26 28.73 -7.08
C ASP A 138 3.08 27.78 -6.78
N GLY A 139 3.37 26.62 -6.13
CA GLY A 139 2.37 25.62 -5.79
C GLY A 139 1.76 24.86 -6.96
N LYS A 140 2.45 24.79 -8.09
CA LYS A 140 2.04 24.03 -9.27
C LYS A 140 3.19 23.20 -9.82
N ILE A 141 2.95 21.91 -10.04
CA ILE A 141 3.86 20.99 -10.73
C ILE A 141 3.64 21.15 -12.23
N SER A 142 4.72 21.38 -12.99
CA SER A 142 4.68 21.47 -14.45
C SER A 142 5.07 20.17 -15.14
N CYS A 143 6.00 19.42 -14.57
CA CYS A 143 6.38 18.09 -15.06
C CYS A 143 7.01 17.26 -13.94
N ILE A 144 7.00 15.96 -14.13
CA ILE A 144 7.81 15.01 -13.36
C ILE A 144 9.01 14.55 -14.18
N LEU A 145 10.06 14.15 -13.48
CA LEU A 145 11.28 13.56 -14.03
C LEU A 145 11.39 12.11 -13.56
N PHE A 146 11.77 11.22 -14.44
CA PHE A 146 12.02 9.82 -14.11
C PHE A 146 13.23 9.27 -14.87
N GLU A 147 13.90 8.30 -14.25
CA GLU A 147 15.04 7.61 -14.80
C GLU A 147 14.64 6.22 -15.30
N ASN A 148 15.08 5.88 -16.51
CA ASN A 148 14.91 4.56 -17.12
C ASN A 148 16.09 4.20 -18.02
N LYS A 149 15.97 3.17 -18.86
CA LYS A 149 17.04 2.76 -19.79
C LYS A 149 17.37 3.81 -20.87
N ASN A 150 16.45 4.73 -21.16
CA ASN A 150 16.69 5.83 -22.11
C ASN A 150 17.43 7.00 -21.45
N GLY A 151 17.60 6.97 -20.13
CA GLY A 151 18.16 8.06 -19.33
C GLY A 151 17.05 8.80 -18.58
N THR A 152 17.27 10.11 -18.34
CA THR A 152 16.25 10.95 -17.71
C THR A 152 15.26 11.42 -18.76
N GLU A 153 13.98 11.19 -18.49
CA GLU A 153 12.84 11.66 -19.29
C GLU A 153 11.89 12.46 -18.41
N ALA A 154 11.03 13.26 -19.03
CA ALA A 154 10.01 14.05 -18.34
C ALA A 154 8.63 13.81 -18.95
N ILE A 155 7.59 13.93 -18.12
CA ILE A 155 6.18 13.94 -18.53
C ILE A 155 5.53 15.17 -17.92
N SER A 156 4.76 15.91 -18.72
CA SER A 156 3.91 17.00 -18.26
C SER A 156 2.46 16.56 -18.12
N ALA A 157 1.74 17.15 -17.16
CA ALA A 157 0.31 16.95 -16.98
C ALA A 157 -0.38 18.15 -16.34
N ASP A 158 -1.71 18.20 -16.48
CA ASP A 158 -2.50 19.20 -15.79
C ASP A 158 -2.67 18.87 -14.31
N MET A 159 -2.84 17.57 -13.97
CA MET A 159 -2.97 17.06 -12.60
C MET A 159 -2.02 15.90 -12.33
N TYR A 160 -1.52 15.83 -11.09
CA TYR A 160 -0.64 14.77 -10.61
C TYR A 160 -1.26 14.09 -9.40
N ILE A 161 -1.09 12.75 -9.32
CA ILE A 161 -1.50 11.96 -8.16
C ILE A 161 -0.29 11.22 -7.62
N ASP A 162 0.14 11.55 -6.41
CA ASP A 162 1.22 10.83 -5.74
C ASP A 162 0.67 9.57 -5.08
N CYS A 163 1.00 8.42 -5.66
CA CYS A 163 0.69 7.07 -5.18
C CYS A 163 1.97 6.26 -4.90
N THR A 164 3.09 6.91 -4.69
CA THR A 164 4.39 6.26 -4.44
C THR A 164 4.42 5.47 -3.12
N GLY A 165 3.44 5.74 -2.24
CA GLY A 165 3.33 5.15 -0.92
C GLY A 165 4.19 5.85 0.13
N ASP A 166 5.28 6.49 -0.28
CA ASP A 166 6.21 7.22 0.58
C ASP A 166 6.12 8.75 0.39
N GLY A 167 5.18 9.22 -0.46
CA GLY A 167 4.97 10.63 -0.74
C GLY A 167 6.16 11.25 -1.48
N ASP A 168 6.76 10.50 -2.41
CA ASP A 168 8.00 10.93 -3.07
C ASP A 168 7.79 12.15 -3.94
N LEU A 169 6.74 12.18 -4.78
CA LEU A 169 6.43 13.34 -5.59
C LEU A 169 6.13 14.56 -4.73
N ALA A 170 5.30 14.40 -3.71
CA ALA A 170 4.95 15.47 -2.79
C ALA A 170 6.18 16.03 -2.08
N ALA A 171 7.09 15.16 -1.60
CA ALA A 171 8.34 15.58 -0.97
C ALA A 171 9.27 16.31 -1.94
N MET A 172 9.42 15.81 -3.18
CA MET A 172 10.23 16.44 -4.22
C MET A 172 9.67 17.81 -4.65
N ALA A 173 8.35 17.96 -4.62
CA ALA A 173 7.68 19.22 -4.90
C ALA A 173 7.77 20.23 -3.74
N GLY A 174 8.18 19.81 -2.56
CA GLY A 174 8.29 20.66 -1.38
C GLY A 174 7.03 20.73 -0.52
N VAL A 175 6.11 19.78 -0.65
CA VAL A 175 4.93 19.68 0.23
C VAL A 175 5.38 19.42 1.66
N PRO A 176 4.86 20.14 2.66
CA PRO A 176 5.15 19.87 4.07
C PRO A 176 4.75 18.44 4.47
N MET A 177 5.64 17.75 5.18
CA MET A 177 5.44 16.39 5.67
C MET A 177 5.23 16.38 7.18
N GLN A 178 4.51 15.38 7.68
CA GLN A 178 4.34 15.13 9.12
C GLN A 178 5.58 14.39 9.66
N ALA A 179 6.69 15.11 9.83
CA ALA A 179 7.99 14.49 10.16
C ALA A 179 8.12 14.05 11.63
N ASP A 180 7.50 14.72 12.57
CA ASP A 180 7.73 14.53 14.00
C ASP A 180 6.86 13.44 14.61
N GLU A 181 5.68 13.20 14.08
CA GLU A 181 4.76 12.16 14.55
C GLU A 181 5.14 10.76 14.05
N CYS A 182 6.05 10.67 13.10
CA CYS A 182 6.46 9.41 12.46
C CYS A 182 7.56 8.64 13.19
N LYS A 183 8.03 9.12 14.34
CA LYS A 183 9.11 8.47 15.08
C LYS A 183 8.63 7.91 16.43
N PRO A 184 9.04 6.66 16.78
CA PRO A 184 9.71 5.68 15.96
C PRO A 184 8.78 5.12 14.85
N LEU A 185 9.32 4.84 13.67
CA LEU A 185 8.59 4.22 12.55
C LEU A 185 8.21 2.78 12.89
N GLN A 186 7.13 2.30 12.30
CA GLN A 186 6.78 0.88 12.39
C GLN A 186 7.82 0.02 11.64
N PRO A 187 8.09 -1.22 12.09
CA PRO A 187 9.17 -2.04 11.55
C PRO A 187 8.93 -2.44 10.09
N LEU A 188 10.01 -2.65 9.38
CA LEU A 188 10.03 -3.30 8.07
C LEU A 188 9.89 -4.81 8.24
N SER A 189 9.35 -5.49 7.23
CA SER A 189 9.15 -6.95 7.21
C SER A 189 9.29 -7.47 5.79
N THR A 190 9.91 -8.64 5.62
CA THR A 190 9.89 -9.35 4.34
C THR A 190 8.97 -10.55 4.44
N TYR A 191 7.96 -10.59 3.58
CA TYR A 191 7.10 -11.75 3.41
C TYR A 191 7.80 -12.83 2.59
N PHE A 192 7.47 -14.07 2.85
CA PHE A 192 7.95 -15.20 2.06
C PHE A 192 6.90 -16.30 1.99
N ILE A 193 7.04 -17.18 1.02
CA ILE A 193 6.13 -18.31 0.81
C ILE A 193 6.90 -19.60 1.08
N LEU A 194 6.33 -20.46 1.89
CA LEU A 194 6.79 -21.83 2.12
C LEU A 194 5.90 -22.80 1.35
N GLY A 195 6.51 -23.65 0.54
CA GLY A 195 5.90 -24.83 -0.06
C GLY A 195 6.19 -26.07 0.78
N GLY A 196 5.46 -27.17 0.52
CA GLY A 196 5.62 -28.45 1.23
C GLY A 196 5.17 -28.44 2.69
N VAL A 197 4.27 -27.50 3.03
CA VAL A 197 3.65 -27.36 4.35
C VAL A 197 2.40 -28.27 4.41
N ASP A 198 2.20 -28.95 5.53
CA ASP A 198 0.93 -29.66 5.80
C ASP A 198 -0.15 -28.63 6.16
N THR A 199 -0.83 -28.13 5.12
CA THR A 199 -1.88 -27.12 5.26
C THR A 199 -3.21 -27.72 5.78
N ASP A 200 -3.33 -29.04 5.89
CA ASP A 200 -4.50 -29.73 6.43
C ASP A 200 -4.37 -29.97 7.93
N SER A 201 -3.21 -29.71 8.52
CA SER A 201 -3.00 -29.77 9.97
C SER A 201 -3.92 -28.80 10.71
N PRO A 202 -4.58 -29.23 11.80
CA PRO A 202 -5.40 -28.34 12.63
C PRO A 202 -4.66 -27.07 13.07
N MET A 203 -3.36 -27.18 13.37
CA MET A 203 -2.55 -26.05 13.80
C MET A 203 -2.45 -24.97 12.69
N ILE A 204 -2.33 -25.39 11.43
CA ILE A 204 -2.27 -24.49 10.29
C ILE A 204 -3.65 -23.95 9.92
N ILE A 205 -4.67 -24.83 9.91
CA ILE A 205 -6.07 -24.44 9.66
C ILE A 205 -6.52 -23.40 10.68
N ASP A 206 -6.28 -23.63 11.96
CA ASP A 206 -6.65 -22.70 13.02
C ASP A 206 -5.96 -21.34 12.87
N ALA A 207 -4.71 -21.34 12.42
CA ALA A 207 -3.96 -20.11 12.19
C ALA A 207 -4.46 -19.31 10.98
N MET A 208 -5.11 -19.95 10.00
CA MET A 208 -5.44 -19.33 8.72
C MET A 208 -6.94 -19.10 8.49
N HIS A 209 -7.80 -19.90 9.09
CA HIS A 209 -9.23 -19.93 8.78
C HIS A 209 -10.14 -19.42 9.89
N HIS A 210 -9.62 -19.18 11.11
CA HIS A 210 -10.50 -18.70 12.15
C HIS A 210 -10.60 -17.20 12.13
N ASN A 211 -11.31 -16.71 11.20
CA ASN A 211 -11.75 -15.35 11.19
C ASN A 211 -13.07 -15.21 11.94
N LYS A 212 -13.07 -15.66 13.16
CA LYS A 212 -14.13 -15.29 14.10
C LYS A 212 -13.90 -13.82 14.43
N GLN A 213 -14.95 -13.03 14.34
CA GLN A 213 -14.95 -11.62 14.67
C GLN A 213 -14.24 -11.38 16.03
N GLY A 214 -13.25 -10.51 16.04
CA GLY A 214 -12.50 -10.16 17.25
C GLY A 214 -11.35 -11.10 17.63
N GLN A 215 -11.01 -12.11 16.83
CA GLN A 215 -9.85 -12.96 17.07
C GLN A 215 -8.65 -12.56 16.23
N ASN A 216 -7.45 -12.66 16.81
CA ASN A 216 -6.18 -12.50 16.13
C ASN A 216 -5.93 -13.69 15.22
N CYS A 217 -5.56 -13.41 13.95
CA CYS A 217 -5.25 -14.45 12.97
C CYS A 217 -3.80 -14.96 13.06
N HIS A 218 -3.11 -14.86 14.18
CA HIS A 218 -1.78 -15.44 14.32
C HIS A 218 -1.81 -16.77 15.07
N CYS A 219 -0.93 -17.69 14.68
CA CYS A 219 -0.85 -18.99 15.31
C CYS A 219 -0.19 -18.88 16.69
N ILE A 220 -1.01 -18.77 17.74
CA ILE A 220 -0.55 -18.63 19.13
C ILE A 220 0.31 -19.81 19.53
N ALA A 221 -0.10 -21.05 19.19
CA ALA A 221 0.65 -22.27 19.54
C ALA A 221 2.05 -22.30 18.93
N VAL A 222 2.20 -21.90 17.66
CA VAL A 222 3.52 -21.76 17.02
C VAL A 222 4.32 -20.65 17.67
N ARG A 223 3.67 -19.51 17.98
CA ARG A 223 4.33 -18.38 18.63
C ARG A 223 4.90 -18.74 20.00
N GLU A 224 4.14 -19.42 20.84
CA GLU A 224 4.57 -19.83 22.18
C GLU A 224 5.79 -20.76 22.11
N LYS A 225 5.76 -21.75 21.21
CA LYS A 225 6.92 -22.62 20.97
C LYS A 225 8.14 -21.84 20.50
N LEU A 226 7.98 -20.91 19.55
CA LEU A 226 9.07 -20.06 19.06
C LEU A 226 9.66 -19.18 20.16
N LEU A 227 8.84 -18.60 21.03
CA LEU A 227 9.30 -17.80 22.16
C LEU A 227 10.08 -18.64 23.18
N ALA A 228 9.61 -19.85 23.49
CA ALA A 228 10.32 -20.77 24.37
C ALA A 228 11.70 -21.21 23.83
N MET A 229 11.87 -21.26 22.51
CA MET A 229 13.12 -21.65 21.85
C MET A 229 13.98 -20.46 21.44
N LYS A 230 13.52 -19.22 21.63
CA LYS A 230 14.09 -18.01 21.02
C LYS A 230 15.58 -17.86 21.29
N GLU A 231 15.99 -17.95 22.54
CA GLU A 231 17.41 -17.79 22.94
C GLU A 231 18.25 -18.98 22.47
N ALA A 232 17.78 -20.22 22.70
CA ALA A 232 18.51 -21.41 22.37
C ALA A 232 18.82 -21.55 20.87
N LEU A 233 17.88 -21.16 20.01
CA LEU A 233 18.01 -21.22 18.55
C LEU A 233 18.44 -19.89 17.94
N GLY A 234 18.60 -18.84 18.75
CA GLY A 234 18.92 -17.50 18.29
C GLY A 234 17.93 -16.98 17.26
N ILE A 235 16.61 -17.18 17.50
CA ILE A 235 15.55 -16.72 16.60
C ILE A 235 15.62 -15.18 16.50
N PRO A 236 15.63 -14.61 15.29
CA PRO A 236 15.62 -13.15 15.13
C PRO A 236 14.35 -12.54 15.72
N GLU A 237 14.34 -11.21 15.89
CA GLU A 237 13.13 -10.50 16.29
C GLU A 237 12.01 -10.75 15.28
N PHE A 238 10.81 -11.08 15.79
CA PHE A 238 9.68 -11.45 14.93
C PHE A 238 8.35 -10.92 15.47
N GLY A 239 7.40 -10.77 14.56
CA GLY A 239 5.98 -10.62 14.88
C GLY A 239 5.19 -11.85 14.49
N GLY A 240 3.95 -12.00 14.96
CA GLY A 240 3.16 -13.16 14.61
C GLY A 240 3.69 -14.48 15.19
N PRO A 241 3.86 -15.56 14.41
CA PRO A 241 3.70 -15.62 12.95
C PRO A 241 2.25 -15.47 12.48
N TRP A 242 2.09 -14.80 11.34
CA TRP A 242 0.83 -14.74 10.63
C TRP A 242 0.98 -15.60 9.39
N PHE A 243 0.10 -16.58 9.25
CA PHE A 243 0.05 -17.42 8.07
C PHE A 243 -1.18 -17.06 7.22
N CYS A 244 -1.03 -17.11 5.92
CA CYS A 244 -2.13 -17.04 4.97
C CYS A 244 -1.94 -18.13 3.92
N THR A 245 -2.93 -19.00 3.72
CA THR A 245 -2.88 -19.95 2.62
C THR A 245 -2.78 -19.20 1.30
N THR A 246 -1.97 -19.73 0.40
CA THR A 246 -2.06 -19.36 -1.02
C THR A 246 -3.18 -20.15 -1.68
N LEU A 247 -3.40 -19.91 -2.98
CA LEU A 247 -4.36 -20.69 -3.78
C LEU A 247 -3.81 -22.07 -4.17
N ARG A 248 -2.59 -22.39 -3.76
CA ARG A 248 -1.90 -23.66 -4.06
C ARG A 248 -1.85 -24.53 -2.81
N PRO A 249 -2.31 -25.78 -2.88
CA PRO A 249 -2.21 -26.72 -1.76
C PRO A 249 -0.75 -26.85 -1.29
N GLY A 250 -0.57 -26.90 0.02
CA GLY A 250 0.74 -27.06 0.62
C GLY A 250 1.61 -25.80 0.64
N GLU A 251 1.05 -24.63 0.27
CA GLU A 251 1.76 -23.35 0.34
C GLU A 251 1.15 -22.41 1.37
N VAL A 252 2.00 -21.73 2.12
CA VAL A 252 1.62 -20.67 3.05
C VAL A 252 2.49 -19.44 2.87
N THR A 253 1.88 -18.27 2.87
CA THR A 253 2.58 -17.00 3.02
C THR A 253 2.81 -16.73 4.48
N VAL A 254 4.03 -16.31 4.81
CA VAL A 254 4.47 -16.05 6.18
C VAL A 254 4.79 -14.58 6.38
N ASN A 255 4.09 -13.95 7.33
CA ASN A 255 4.39 -12.61 7.83
C ASN A 255 4.96 -12.72 9.24
N MET A 256 6.28 -12.66 9.36
CA MET A 256 6.93 -12.88 10.65
C MET A 256 8.16 -12.01 10.86
N THR A 257 8.98 -11.79 9.83
CA THR A 257 10.25 -11.06 9.98
C THR A 257 10.02 -9.61 10.43
N ARG A 258 10.94 -9.08 11.22
CA ARG A 258 10.90 -7.67 11.68
C ARG A 258 12.30 -7.09 11.81
N THR A 259 12.46 -5.87 11.31
CA THR A 259 13.63 -5.04 11.62
C THR A 259 13.23 -3.58 11.68
N ALA A 260 13.82 -2.83 12.63
CA ALA A 260 13.72 -1.39 12.60
C ALA A 260 14.41 -0.84 11.34
N GLY A 261 13.84 0.20 10.76
CA GLY A 261 14.42 0.81 9.57
C GLY A 261 13.61 1.99 9.06
N ASN A 262 14.24 2.77 8.20
CA ASN A 262 13.62 3.88 7.50
C ASN A 262 13.81 3.72 6.00
N ALA A 263 12.73 3.47 5.27
CA ALA A 263 12.81 3.18 3.84
C ALA A 263 13.14 4.41 2.96
N ILE A 264 13.04 5.62 3.49
CA ILE A 264 13.49 6.83 2.77
C ILE A 264 14.99 7.12 2.94
N ASP A 265 15.70 6.37 3.79
CA ASP A 265 17.15 6.35 3.86
C ASP A 265 17.67 5.09 3.15
N ASN A 266 18.23 5.27 1.96
CA ASN A 266 18.65 4.16 1.11
C ASN A 266 19.68 3.23 1.78
N ARG A 267 20.62 3.74 2.58
CA ARG A 267 21.61 2.91 3.27
C ARG A 267 20.95 2.09 4.38
N ASN A 268 20.09 2.73 5.15
CA ASN A 268 19.34 2.08 6.21
C ASN A 268 18.40 1.00 5.63
N PHE A 269 17.71 1.33 4.54
CA PHE A 269 16.82 0.41 3.88
C PHE A 269 17.57 -0.79 3.25
N THR A 270 18.70 -0.56 2.60
CA THR A 270 19.56 -1.63 2.06
C THR A 270 20.01 -2.60 3.16
N ALA A 271 20.46 -2.08 4.30
CA ALA A 271 20.85 -2.92 5.43
C ALA A 271 19.67 -3.75 5.98
N ALA A 272 18.49 -3.16 6.04
CA ALA A 272 17.26 -3.85 6.45
C ALA A 272 16.88 -4.98 5.46
N GLU A 273 16.94 -4.73 4.16
CA GLU A 273 16.69 -5.74 3.11
C GLU A 273 17.63 -6.95 3.23
N CYS A 274 18.92 -6.70 3.41
CA CYS A 274 19.92 -7.78 3.58
C CYS A 274 19.60 -8.63 4.82
N ARG A 275 19.38 -7.98 5.96
CA ARG A 275 19.07 -8.65 7.22
C ARG A 275 17.77 -9.45 7.13
N LEU A 276 16.70 -8.86 6.63
CA LEU A 276 15.40 -9.53 6.55
C LEU A 276 15.45 -10.77 5.64
N ARG A 277 16.25 -10.73 4.58
CA ARG A 277 16.44 -11.89 3.69
C ARG A 277 17.17 -13.03 4.39
N GLU A 278 18.21 -12.75 5.19
CA GLU A 278 18.89 -13.74 6.02
C GLU A 278 17.93 -14.32 7.07
N ASP A 279 17.14 -13.47 7.72
CA ASP A 279 16.14 -13.89 8.71
C ASP A 279 15.09 -14.83 8.12
N VAL A 280 14.64 -14.63 6.87
CA VAL A 280 13.71 -15.54 6.17
C VAL A 280 14.25 -16.95 6.14
N PHE A 281 15.49 -17.16 5.66
CA PHE A 281 16.05 -18.50 5.54
C PHE A 281 16.37 -19.13 6.90
N LYS A 282 16.76 -18.33 7.88
CA LYS A 282 16.94 -18.79 9.26
C LYS A 282 15.64 -19.28 9.87
N ILE A 283 14.57 -18.50 9.73
CA ILE A 283 13.22 -18.83 10.21
C ILE A 283 12.67 -20.08 9.50
N ALA A 284 12.80 -20.16 8.18
CA ALA A 284 12.36 -21.33 7.40
C ALA A 284 13.03 -22.61 7.86
N ARG A 285 14.34 -22.57 8.16
CA ARG A 285 15.07 -23.72 8.72
C ARG A 285 14.54 -24.08 10.10
N ILE A 286 14.30 -23.10 10.97
CA ILE A 286 13.76 -23.34 12.33
C ILE A 286 12.38 -23.99 12.25
N PHE A 287 11.51 -23.55 11.36
CA PHE A 287 10.23 -24.20 11.11
C PHE A 287 10.40 -25.66 10.71
N LYS A 288 11.24 -25.91 9.69
CA LYS A 288 11.50 -27.26 9.17
C LYS A 288 12.01 -28.24 10.22
N GLU A 289 12.89 -27.77 11.11
CA GLU A 289 13.59 -28.61 12.10
C GLU A 289 12.74 -28.82 13.39
N ASN A 290 11.79 -27.95 13.68
CA ASN A 290 11.12 -27.94 15.00
C ASN A 290 9.59 -28.09 14.94
N PHE A 291 8.98 -28.14 13.75
CA PHE A 291 7.53 -28.28 13.58
C PHE A 291 7.21 -29.34 12.54
N GLU A 292 6.40 -30.35 12.94
CA GLU A 292 6.06 -31.50 12.09
C GLU A 292 5.38 -31.05 10.78
N GLU A 293 4.52 -30.05 10.85
CA GLU A 293 3.78 -29.49 9.72
C GLU A 293 4.69 -28.86 8.65
N PHE A 294 5.90 -28.48 9.05
CA PHE A 294 6.88 -27.84 8.19
C PHE A 294 8.08 -28.74 7.85
N LYS A 295 8.10 -30.01 8.25
CA LYS A 295 9.26 -30.91 8.06
C LYS A 295 9.71 -31.04 6.59
N ASN A 296 8.77 -30.95 5.66
CA ASN A 296 9.01 -31.02 4.23
C ASN A 296 9.06 -29.64 3.56
N SER A 297 8.97 -28.56 4.36
CA SER A 297 8.88 -27.22 3.82
C SER A 297 10.18 -26.72 3.17
N TYR A 298 10.01 -25.84 2.22
CA TYR A 298 11.07 -25.11 1.53
C TYR A 298 10.59 -23.72 1.12
N VAL A 299 11.50 -22.77 1.02
CA VAL A 299 11.16 -21.41 0.55
C VAL A 299 10.92 -21.47 -0.95
N THR A 300 9.71 -21.14 -1.38
CA THR A 300 9.36 -21.03 -2.80
C THR A 300 9.60 -19.61 -3.33
N THR A 301 9.29 -18.62 -2.52
CA THR A 301 9.37 -17.21 -2.92
C THR A 301 9.72 -16.34 -1.71
N VAL A 302 10.57 -15.35 -1.94
CA VAL A 302 10.83 -14.25 -1.02
C VAL A 302 10.36 -12.97 -1.70
N ALA A 303 9.70 -12.09 -0.98
CA ALA A 303 9.31 -10.78 -1.52
C ALA A 303 10.52 -10.06 -2.11
N VAL A 304 10.35 -9.44 -3.28
CA VAL A 304 11.45 -8.73 -3.96
C VAL A 304 11.80 -7.42 -3.28
N HIS A 305 10.93 -6.97 -2.38
CA HIS A 305 11.06 -5.72 -1.65
C HIS A 305 10.48 -5.88 -0.25
N ALA A 306 11.16 -5.35 0.76
CA ALA A 306 10.64 -5.39 2.13
C ALA A 306 9.32 -4.61 2.24
N GLY A 307 8.39 -5.14 2.99
CA GLY A 307 7.11 -4.49 3.28
C GLY A 307 7.34 -3.25 4.15
N ILE A 308 6.97 -2.11 3.60
CA ILE A 308 7.05 -0.81 4.27
C ILE A 308 5.69 -0.47 4.87
N ARG A 309 5.63 -0.38 6.20
CA ARG A 309 4.41 0.01 6.90
C ARG A 309 4.23 1.51 6.98
N GLU A 310 5.29 2.23 7.24
CA GLU A 310 5.26 3.66 7.55
C GLU A 310 6.53 4.36 7.08
N THR A 311 6.34 5.54 6.45
CA THR A 311 7.39 6.51 6.13
C THR A 311 6.81 7.92 6.28
N ARG A 312 6.78 8.70 5.19
CA ARG A 312 6.24 10.05 5.12
C ARG A 312 4.73 10.04 4.93
N ARG A 313 4.08 11.05 5.50
CA ARG A 313 2.69 11.45 5.23
C ARG A 313 2.67 12.95 4.98
N ILE A 314 1.85 13.41 4.06
CA ILE A 314 1.72 14.86 3.83
C ILE A 314 1.04 15.54 5.03
N LYS A 315 1.34 16.83 5.23
CA LYS A 315 0.50 17.70 6.03
C LYS A 315 -0.57 18.28 5.10
N GLY A 316 -1.72 17.61 5.03
CA GLY A 316 -2.83 18.00 4.18
C GLY A 316 -3.69 19.10 4.80
N VAL A 317 -4.67 19.58 4.03
CA VAL A 317 -5.69 20.56 4.49
C VAL A 317 -6.44 20.03 5.73
N HIS A 318 -6.61 18.73 5.84
CA HIS A 318 -7.11 18.06 7.04
C HIS A 318 -6.23 16.87 7.39
N THR A 319 -5.86 16.73 8.65
CA THR A 319 -5.20 15.52 9.18
C THR A 319 -6.23 14.69 9.90
N ILE A 320 -6.49 13.47 9.41
CA ILE A 320 -7.41 12.54 10.06
C ILE A 320 -6.85 12.17 11.42
N THR A 321 -7.56 12.46 12.49
CA THR A 321 -7.13 12.14 13.86
C THR A 321 -7.63 10.77 14.31
N ALA A 322 -6.95 10.19 15.31
CA ALA A 322 -7.38 8.95 15.95
C ALA A 322 -8.80 9.04 16.49
N GLU A 323 -9.15 10.18 17.11
CA GLU A 323 -10.47 10.41 17.70
C GLU A 323 -11.57 10.39 16.62
N GLU A 324 -11.39 11.13 15.52
CA GLU A 324 -12.34 11.17 14.41
C GLU A 324 -12.48 9.78 13.77
N TYR A 325 -11.37 9.07 13.59
CA TYR A 325 -11.35 7.77 12.93
C TYR A 325 -12.04 6.69 13.76
N VAL A 326 -11.71 6.58 15.06
CA VAL A 326 -12.31 5.59 15.97
C VAL A 326 -13.81 5.81 16.15
N ASN A 327 -14.23 7.08 16.20
CA ASN A 327 -15.64 7.46 16.34
C ASN A 327 -16.41 7.42 15.01
N ALA A 328 -15.74 7.06 13.93
CA ALA A 328 -16.31 7.05 12.57
C ALA A 328 -17.00 8.38 12.23
N TYR A 329 -16.29 9.49 12.48
CA TYR A 329 -16.81 10.82 12.15
C TYR A 329 -17.07 10.92 10.65
N LYS A 330 -18.30 11.26 10.29
CA LYS A 330 -18.70 11.44 8.89
C LYS A 330 -18.48 12.89 8.47
N TYR A 331 -17.52 13.10 7.58
CA TYR A 331 -17.21 14.42 7.06
C TYR A 331 -18.18 14.82 5.93
N PRO A 332 -18.44 16.10 5.73
CA PRO A 332 -19.21 16.57 4.57
C PRO A 332 -18.57 16.21 3.23
N ASP A 333 -17.24 16.07 3.23
CA ASP A 333 -16.39 15.71 2.08
C ASP A 333 -15.88 14.27 2.17
N SER A 334 -16.63 13.36 2.78
CA SER A 334 -16.28 11.92 2.81
C SER A 334 -16.27 11.32 1.41
N ILE A 335 -15.18 10.66 1.03
CA ILE A 335 -14.94 10.11 -0.32
C ILE A 335 -14.64 8.61 -0.33
N SER A 336 -14.34 8.03 0.81
CA SER A 336 -14.03 6.61 0.97
C SER A 336 -14.25 6.18 2.41
N ARG A 337 -14.13 4.87 2.65
CA ARG A 337 -14.24 4.29 3.99
C ARG A 337 -13.05 3.41 4.31
N GLY A 338 -12.87 3.10 5.62
CA GLY A 338 -11.90 2.16 6.13
C GLY A 338 -12.48 1.32 7.26
N ALA A 339 -12.14 0.05 7.31
CA ALA A 339 -12.68 -0.88 8.30
C ALA A 339 -11.62 -1.79 8.95
N HIS A 340 -10.38 -1.70 8.52
CA HIS A 340 -9.30 -2.48 9.14
C HIS A 340 -9.09 -2.04 10.60
N PRO A 341 -8.80 -2.96 11.53
CA PRO A 341 -8.38 -2.58 12.88
C PRO A 341 -7.18 -1.63 12.85
N ILE A 342 -7.06 -0.79 13.87
CA ILE A 342 -5.85 0.00 14.10
C ILE A 342 -4.76 -0.97 14.55
N ASP A 343 -3.76 -1.18 13.70
CA ASP A 343 -2.73 -2.18 13.87
C ASP A 343 -1.35 -1.51 13.93
N ILE A 344 -0.82 -1.37 15.14
CA ILE A 344 0.46 -0.71 15.41
C ILE A 344 1.47 -1.76 15.85
N HIS A 345 2.53 -1.92 15.05
CA HIS A 345 3.67 -2.79 15.36
C HIS A 345 4.76 -1.99 16.06
N VAL A 346 5.29 -2.54 17.15
CA VAL A 346 6.41 -1.95 17.87
C VAL A 346 7.71 -2.23 17.11
N ALA A 347 8.56 -1.20 16.97
CA ALA A 347 9.79 -1.29 16.18
C ALA A 347 10.81 -2.27 16.77
N ALA A 348 10.85 -2.41 18.10
CA ALA A 348 11.72 -3.35 18.81
C ALA A 348 10.87 -4.38 19.56
N GLY A 349 11.07 -5.66 19.26
CA GLY A 349 10.36 -6.76 19.93
C GLY A 349 9.15 -7.31 19.16
N ALA A 350 8.47 -8.25 19.81
CA ALA A 350 7.36 -9.00 19.23
C ALA A 350 5.98 -8.37 19.51
N GLU A 351 5.94 -7.18 20.11
CA GLU A 351 4.69 -6.55 20.54
C GLU A 351 3.94 -5.91 19.38
N GLN A 352 2.61 -5.98 19.49
CA GLN A 352 1.67 -5.41 18.54
C GLN A 352 0.43 -4.96 19.30
N SER A 353 -0.05 -3.78 18.99
CA SER A 353 -1.32 -3.27 19.52
C SER A 353 -2.37 -3.31 18.42
N VAL A 354 -3.47 -4.00 18.68
CA VAL A 354 -4.61 -4.08 17.74
C VAL A 354 -5.86 -3.53 18.44
N THR A 355 -6.47 -2.52 17.83
CA THR A 355 -7.74 -1.94 18.30
C THR A 355 -8.78 -2.07 17.21
N PHE A 356 -9.85 -2.83 17.48
CA PHE A 356 -10.96 -3.01 16.54
C PHE A 356 -11.84 -1.76 16.51
N LEU A 357 -12.25 -1.36 15.33
CA LEU A 357 -13.18 -0.26 15.15
C LEU A 357 -14.59 -0.69 15.58
N LYS A 358 -15.37 0.23 16.11
CA LYS A 358 -16.80 0.00 16.42
C LYS A 358 -17.70 0.18 15.20
N LYS A 359 -17.26 0.95 14.22
CA LYS A 359 -17.93 1.22 12.95
C LYS A 359 -16.87 1.43 11.87
N ALA A 360 -17.22 1.18 10.62
CA ALA A 360 -16.36 1.56 9.51
C ALA A 360 -16.18 3.09 9.46
N ALA A 361 -14.94 3.53 9.44
CA ALA A 361 -14.58 4.95 9.45
C ALA A 361 -14.72 5.60 8.07
N TYR A 362 -14.62 6.92 8.03
CA TYR A 362 -14.69 7.71 6.81
C TYR A 362 -13.37 8.42 6.52
N VAL A 363 -13.09 8.66 5.25
CA VAL A 363 -11.91 9.39 4.76
C VAL A 363 -12.38 10.65 4.05
N PRO A 364 -11.98 11.85 4.51
CA PRO A 364 -12.35 13.10 3.85
C PRO A 364 -11.43 13.40 2.66
N TYR A 365 -11.96 14.09 1.64
CA TYR A 365 -11.21 14.56 0.48
C TYR A 365 -10.03 15.46 0.88
N ARG A 366 -10.24 16.34 1.88
CA ARG A 366 -9.21 17.26 2.37
C ARG A 366 -7.95 16.61 2.93
N ALA A 367 -7.99 15.31 3.22
CA ALA A 367 -6.79 14.56 3.62
C ALA A 367 -5.88 14.18 2.44
N LEU A 368 -6.35 14.37 1.19
CA LEU A 368 -5.64 14.04 -0.04
C LEU A 368 -4.92 15.24 -0.67
N ILE A 369 -5.16 16.44 -0.18
CA ILE A 369 -4.67 17.67 -0.80
C ILE A 369 -3.77 18.47 0.15
N ALA A 370 -2.67 18.98 -0.37
CA ALA A 370 -1.84 19.98 0.30
C ALA A 370 -2.44 21.38 0.09
N GLU A 371 -2.28 22.26 1.09
CA GLU A 371 -2.88 23.60 1.04
C GLU A 371 -2.32 24.44 -0.12
N ASP A 372 -1.02 24.37 -0.34
CA ASP A 372 -0.28 25.23 -1.26
C ASP A 372 -0.06 24.64 -2.67
N PHE A 373 -0.62 23.48 -2.98
CA PHE A 373 -0.43 22.81 -4.28
C PHE A 373 -1.73 22.68 -5.06
N SER A 374 -1.83 23.40 -6.16
CA SER A 374 -3.08 23.56 -6.95
C SER A 374 -3.45 22.37 -7.82
N ASN A 375 -2.48 21.49 -8.15
CA ASN A 375 -2.66 20.38 -9.09
C ASN A 375 -2.05 19.05 -8.61
N LEU A 376 -1.91 18.87 -7.28
CA LEU A 376 -1.41 17.65 -6.67
C LEU A 376 -2.45 17.04 -5.74
N LEU A 377 -2.75 15.77 -5.97
CA LEU A 377 -3.48 14.88 -5.07
C LEU A 377 -2.53 13.81 -4.54
N VAL A 378 -2.81 13.30 -3.35
CA VAL A 378 -2.04 12.21 -2.73
C VAL A 378 -3.00 11.06 -2.39
N ALA A 379 -2.62 9.82 -2.68
CA ALA A 379 -3.43 8.66 -2.34
C ALA A 379 -2.58 7.47 -1.87
N GLY A 380 -3.13 6.65 -0.98
CA GLY A 380 -2.41 5.51 -0.40
C GLY A 380 -1.82 5.81 0.97
N ARG A 381 -0.66 5.24 1.30
CA ARG A 381 0.00 5.35 2.61
C ARG A 381 0.42 6.77 3.00
N CYS A 382 0.56 7.66 2.06
CA CYS A 382 1.10 9.02 2.26
C CYS A 382 0.04 10.10 2.49
N ILE A 383 -1.26 9.76 2.59
CA ILE A 383 -2.33 10.72 2.90
C ILE A 383 -2.16 11.33 4.29
N SER A 384 -2.84 12.47 4.52
CA SER A 384 -2.77 13.19 5.79
C SER A 384 -3.59 12.52 6.89
N ALA A 385 -2.90 11.83 7.78
CA ALA A 385 -3.48 11.13 8.92
C ALA A 385 -2.50 11.10 10.08
N ASP A 386 -2.98 11.10 11.32
CA ASP A 386 -2.11 10.87 12.47
C ASP A 386 -1.62 9.41 12.51
N LYS A 387 -0.66 9.11 13.38
CA LYS A 387 -0.03 7.79 13.47
C LYS A 387 -1.04 6.68 13.76
N THR A 388 -2.06 6.95 14.53
CA THR A 388 -3.04 5.96 14.99
C THR A 388 -4.06 5.66 13.89
N SER A 389 -4.70 6.67 13.32
CA SER A 389 -5.65 6.50 12.21
C SER A 389 -4.96 5.91 10.97
N PHE A 390 -3.73 6.35 10.70
CA PHE A 390 -2.89 5.83 9.63
C PHE A 390 -2.66 4.32 9.73
N ALA A 391 -2.46 3.78 10.94
CA ALA A 391 -2.22 2.35 11.14
C ALA A 391 -3.35 1.44 10.63
N SER A 392 -4.55 1.99 10.48
CA SER A 392 -5.68 1.34 9.80
C SER A 392 -5.78 1.73 8.32
N LEU A 393 -5.62 3.02 8.00
CA LEU A 393 -5.82 3.56 6.64
C LEU A 393 -4.80 3.07 5.61
N ARG A 394 -3.59 2.69 6.06
CA ARG A 394 -2.49 2.24 5.19
C ARG A 394 -2.73 0.91 4.48
N VAL A 395 -3.77 0.16 4.85
CA VAL A 395 -4.03 -1.15 4.25
C VAL A 395 -4.56 -1.03 2.82
N GLN A 396 -4.28 -2.04 2.04
CA GLN A 396 -4.45 -2.00 0.58
C GLN A 396 -5.89 -1.68 0.15
N ALA A 397 -6.89 -2.30 0.77
CA ALA A 397 -8.30 -2.07 0.43
C ALA A 397 -8.71 -0.60 0.64
N SER A 398 -8.32 0.01 1.77
CA SER A 398 -8.55 1.44 2.03
C SER A 398 -7.79 2.32 1.03
N CYS A 399 -6.54 1.98 0.71
CA CYS A 399 -5.74 2.68 -0.30
C CYS A 399 -6.39 2.65 -1.68
N MET A 400 -6.98 1.51 -2.09
CA MET A 400 -7.71 1.39 -3.36
C MET A 400 -8.92 2.33 -3.40
N GLY A 401 -9.73 2.39 -2.33
CA GLY A 401 -10.89 3.29 -2.25
C GLY A 401 -10.50 4.76 -2.35
N VAL A 402 -9.44 5.14 -1.66
CA VAL A 402 -8.86 6.50 -1.72
C VAL A 402 -8.29 6.79 -3.12
N GLY A 403 -7.63 5.81 -3.74
CA GLY A 403 -7.13 5.92 -5.12
C GLY A 403 -8.23 6.20 -6.13
N GLN A 404 -9.36 5.47 -6.05
CA GLN A 404 -10.52 5.73 -6.90
C GLN A 404 -11.01 7.17 -6.77
N ALA A 405 -11.10 7.67 -5.53
CA ALA A 405 -11.56 9.03 -5.28
C ALA A 405 -10.59 10.09 -5.84
N ALA A 406 -9.28 9.89 -5.67
CA ALA A 406 -8.27 10.79 -6.21
C ALA A 406 -8.31 10.85 -7.75
N GLY A 407 -8.48 9.69 -8.43
CA GLY A 407 -8.58 9.63 -9.89
C GLY A 407 -9.80 10.36 -10.44
N VAL A 408 -10.97 10.14 -9.85
CA VAL A 408 -12.22 10.83 -10.24
C VAL A 408 -12.09 12.34 -10.00
N ALA A 409 -11.54 12.74 -8.83
CA ALA A 409 -11.37 14.15 -8.48
C ALA A 409 -10.43 14.87 -9.45
N ALA A 410 -9.31 14.25 -9.83
CA ALA A 410 -8.37 14.81 -10.80
C ALA A 410 -9.07 15.10 -12.14
N ALA A 411 -9.80 14.11 -12.68
CA ALA A 411 -10.52 14.24 -13.94
C ALA A 411 -11.61 15.34 -13.87
N GLN A 412 -12.33 15.43 -12.75
CA GLN A 412 -13.33 16.48 -12.55
C GLN A 412 -12.71 17.88 -12.50
N CYS A 413 -11.61 18.06 -11.76
CA CYS A 413 -10.92 19.35 -11.65
C CYS A 413 -10.47 19.83 -13.02
N ILE A 414 -9.92 18.94 -13.86
CA ILE A 414 -9.52 19.26 -15.25
C ILE A 414 -10.72 19.71 -16.06
N LYS A 415 -11.81 18.92 -16.06
CA LYS A 415 -13.01 19.23 -16.81
C LYS A 415 -13.65 20.56 -16.40
N ALA A 416 -13.56 20.90 -15.11
CA ALA A 416 -14.09 22.17 -14.58
C ALA A 416 -13.10 23.34 -14.68
N GLY A 417 -11.82 23.10 -15.02
CA GLY A 417 -10.78 24.12 -15.05
C GLY A 417 -10.46 24.71 -13.67
N VAL A 418 -10.54 23.90 -12.61
CA VAL A 418 -10.34 24.34 -11.21
C VAL A 418 -9.17 23.64 -10.55
N THR A 419 -8.68 24.22 -9.45
CA THR A 419 -7.64 23.59 -8.62
C THR A 419 -8.24 22.49 -7.73
N VAL A 420 -7.37 21.61 -7.19
CA VAL A 420 -7.81 20.52 -6.30
C VAL A 420 -8.53 21.04 -5.04
N GLN A 421 -8.20 22.24 -4.55
CA GLN A 421 -8.88 22.87 -3.41
C GLN A 421 -10.31 23.35 -3.73
N LYS A 422 -10.62 23.54 -5.02
CA LYS A 422 -11.91 24.02 -5.51
C LYS A 422 -12.75 22.92 -6.16
N ALA A 423 -12.40 21.66 -5.94
CA ALA A 423 -13.17 20.52 -6.41
C ALA A 423 -14.62 20.61 -5.91
N ASP A 424 -15.57 20.32 -6.80
CA ASP A 424 -16.99 20.20 -6.43
C ASP A 424 -17.22 18.86 -5.72
N ILE A 425 -17.22 18.93 -4.39
CA ILE A 425 -17.35 17.75 -3.52
C ILE A 425 -18.69 17.03 -3.70
N HIS A 426 -19.77 17.79 -3.94
CA HIS A 426 -21.07 17.17 -4.15
C HIS A 426 -21.08 16.34 -5.44
N ASN A 427 -20.62 16.90 -6.53
CA ASN A 427 -20.49 16.20 -7.80
C ASN A 427 -19.48 15.04 -7.71
N LEU A 428 -18.37 15.21 -6.99
CA LEU A 428 -17.40 14.13 -6.76
C LEU A 428 -18.05 12.92 -6.07
N ILE A 429 -18.80 13.15 -5.01
CA ILE A 429 -19.51 12.09 -4.27
C ILE A 429 -20.53 11.38 -5.19
N GLU A 430 -21.28 12.12 -5.99
CA GLU A 430 -22.26 11.52 -6.91
C GLU A 430 -21.58 10.68 -8.01
N GLU A 431 -20.47 11.15 -8.59
CA GLU A 431 -19.72 10.36 -9.58
C GLU A 431 -19.09 9.11 -8.95
N LEU A 432 -18.56 9.22 -7.74
CA LEU A 432 -18.03 8.06 -7.01
C LEU A 432 -19.13 7.00 -6.74
N LYS A 433 -20.34 7.42 -6.35
CA LYS A 433 -21.48 6.52 -6.17
C LYS A 433 -21.90 5.85 -7.47
N LYS A 434 -21.93 6.59 -8.60
CA LYS A 434 -22.22 6.01 -9.93
C LYS A 434 -21.21 4.94 -10.32
N LEU A 435 -19.94 5.09 -9.91
CA LEU A 435 -18.89 4.11 -10.09
C LEU A 435 -18.90 3.00 -9.01
N GLY A 436 -19.95 2.94 -8.18
CA GLY A 436 -20.15 1.90 -7.17
C GLY A 436 -19.35 2.10 -5.88
N ALA A 437 -18.71 3.24 -5.66
CA ALA A 437 -18.04 3.53 -4.39
C ALA A 437 -19.04 3.61 -3.23
N ILE A 438 -18.62 3.14 -2.06
CA ILE A 438 -19.41 3.19 -0.83
C ILE A 438 -18.85 4.31 0.05
N ILE A 439 -19.68 5.33 0.34
CA ILE A 439 -19.27 6.56 1.01
C ILE A 439 -20.16 6.82 2.24
#